data_a3a1c4b35a5ecea0d29c1a76d2fa9d20
#
_entry.id   a3a1c4b35a5ecea0d29c1a76d2fa9d20
#
_cell.length_a   1.000
_cell.length_b   1.000
_cell.length_c   1.000
_cell.angle_alpha   90.00
_cell.angle_beta   90.00
_cell.angle_gamma   90.00
#
_symmetry.space_group_name_H-M   'P 1'
#
loop_
_entity.id
_entity.type
_entity.pdbx_description
1 polymer ?
#
loop_
_entity_poly.entity_id
_entity_poly.type
_entity_poly.pdbx_seq_one_letter_code
_entity_poly.pdbx_strand_id
1 'polypeptide(L)'
;SQGNYKASLSKYEQILEKYPKAGDRALFAMGIIYEHPRNEQKDYQKSLECFQKLIKDYPGSEYRKDSEMMIFNINNVTIKDKTIATQQTQIETLRQTQIETLQQEVKSKGDEIITLQKKIEMLEQKVFAIQKGPADKILIEKKERRLTLISRGEVLKTYKIALGGNPNGPKERQGDNKTPEGTYVIDSRNKDSRYHLSLHISYPNEKDKKRAKELGVSPGGDIMIHGIKNGFSWVGDSHTEVDWTKGCIAVTDEEIEEIEKLAPNGTIVEIRP
;
A
#
# COMPACT_ATOMS: atom_id res chain seq x y z
N SER A 1 37.26 33.81 34.52
CA SER A 1 36.92 35.10 33.91
C SER A 1 36.68 34.85 32.44
N GLN A 2 35.47 35.07 31.95
CA GLN A 2 35.21 35.13 30.53
C GLN A 2 36.05 36.29 29.98
N GLY A 3 37.05 35.96 29.18
CA GLY A 3 37.93 36.97 28.57
C GLY A 3 37.10 37.89 27.66
N ASN A 4 37.15 39.17 27.90
CA ASN A 4 36.53 40.13 27.00
C ASN A 4 37.41 40.27 25.71
N TYR A 5 37.32 39.27 24.86
CA TYR A 5 38.14 39.16 23.66
C TYR A 5 37.99 40.40 22.74
N LYS A 6 36.78 40.92 22.59
CA LYS A 6 36.48 42.09 21.76
C LYS A 6 37.22 43.35 22.28
N ALA A 7 37.14 43.59 23.62
CA ALA A 7 37.85 44.72 24.22
C ALA A 7 39.37 44.56 24.17
N SER A 8 39.89 43.32 24.22
CA SER A 8 41.29 43.02 24.10
C SER A 8 41.79 43.31 22.69
N LEU A 9 41.05 42.85 21.67
CA LEU A 9 41.35 43.10 20.25
C LEU A 9 41.42 44.63 19.99
N SER A 10 40.42 45.39 20.40
CA SER A 10 40.41 46.86 20.23
C SER A 10 41.60 47.56 20.92
N LYS A 11 42.03 47.06 22.09
CA LYS A 11 43.23 47.59 22.73
C LYS A 11 44.50 47.27 21.94
N TYR A 12 44.65 46.07 21.41
CA TYR A 12 45.79 45.67 20.58
C TYR A 12 45.85 46.45 19.26
N GLU A 13 44.71 46.74 18.61
CA GLU A 13 44.61 47.61 17.46
C GLU A 13 45.13 49.03 17.77
N GLN A 14 44.75 49.60 18.90
CA GLN A 14 45.27 50.91 19.35
C GLN A 14 46.77 50.85 19.62
N ILE A 15 47.32 49.74 20.14
CA ILE A 15 48.78 49.59 20.35
C ILE A 15 49.49 49.54 19.00
N LEU A 16 48.98 48.88 18.02
CA LEU A 16 49.56 48.82 16.66
C LEU A 16 49.66 50.22 16.03
N GLU A 17 48.65 51.06 16.23
CA GLU A 17 48.65 52.41 15.73
C GLU A 17 49.61 53.33 16.48
N LYS A 18 49.62 53.31 17.82
CA LYS A 18 50.35 54.24 18.64
C LYS A 18 51.81 53.86 18.92
N TYR A 19 52.09 52.56 18.94
CA TYR A 19 53.40 52.02 19.34
C TYR A 19 53.92 50.95 18.37
N PRO A 20 54.29 51.32 17.12
CA PRO A 20 54.73 50.36 16.10
C PRO A 20 55.89 49.46 16.53
N LYS A 21 56.76 49.91 17.45
CA LYS A 21 57.90 49.10 17.94
C LYS A 21 57.47 47.92 18.83
N ALA A 22 56.27 47.91 19.35
CA ALA A 22 55.67 46.79 20.12
C ALA A 22 54.58 46.05 19.33
N GLY A 23 54.52 46.26 18.04
CA GLY A 23 53.50 45.73 17.16
C GLY A 23 53.54 44.20 17.02
N ASP A 24 54.71 43.61 17.08
CA ASP A 24 54.89 42.15 17.02
C ASP A 24 54.16 41.44 18.13
N ARG A 25 54.28 41.88 19.40
CA ARG A 25 53.54 41.32 20.52
C ARG A 25 52.04 41.52 20.39
N ALA A 26 51.60 42.67 19.87
CA ALA A 26 50.22 42.97 19.67
C ALA A 26 49.62 42.05 18.59
N LEU A 27 50.29 41.88 17.46
CA LEU A 27 49.88 40.99 16.37
C LEU A 27 49.82 39.53 16.84
N PHE A 28 50.81 39.05 17.60
CA PHE A 28 50.81 37.69 18.14
C PHE A 28 49.61 37.48 19.05
N ALA A 29 49.38 38.38 20.00
CA ALA A 29 48.26 38.31 20.91
C ALA A 29 46.91 38.34 20.19
N MET A 30 46.74 39.16 19.15
CA MET A 30 45.54 39.22 18.30
C MET A 30 45.36 37.90 17.54
N GLY A 31 46.39 37.31 17.00
CA GLY A 31 46.35 36.02 16.33
C GLY A 31 45.84 34.93 17.25
N ILE A 32 46.40 34.82 18.47
CA ILE A 32 45.94 33.87 19.48
C ILE A 32 44.47 34.11 19.91
N ILE A 33 44.05 35.36 20.02
CA ILE A 33 42.66 35.66 20.36
C ILE A 33 41.69 35.22 19.26
N TYR A 34 42.05 35.48 17.98
CA TYR A 34 41.19 35.08 16.86
C TYR A 34 41.03 33.57 16.72
N GLU A 35 42.02 32.76 17.05
CA GLU A 35 41.87 31.31 17.02
C GLU A 35 41.26 30.68 18.27
N HIS A 36 41.17 31.44 19.39
CA HIS A 36 40.80 30.89 20.67
C HIS A 36 39.38 30.28 20.63
N PRO A 37 39.19 29.00 21.08
CA PRO A 37 37.90 28.31 21.01
C PRO A 37 36.72 28.98 21.71
N ARG A 38 36.98 29.76 22.75
CA ARG A 38 35.96 30.49 23.53
C ARG A 38 35.68 31.89 23.01
N ASN A 39 36.34 32.31 21.91
CA ASN A 39 36.06 33.58 21.29
C ASN A 39 34.86 33.45 20.34
N GLU A 40 33.76 34.16 20.64
CA GLU A 40 32.55 34.16 19.76
C GLU A 40 32.85 34.74 18.37
N GLN A 41 33.91 35.55 18.24
CA GLN A 41 34.41 36.12 17.01
C GLN A 41 35.63 35.37 16.48
N LYS A 42 35.72 34.07 16.75
CA LYS A 42 36.76 33.17 16.26
C LYS A 42 36.83 33.26 14.75
N ASP A 43 38.03 33.59 14.25
CA ASP A 43 38.28 33.77 12.81
C ASP A 43 39.71 33.33 12.48
N TYR A 44 39.83 32.15 11.93
CA TYR A 44 41.12 31.59 11.53
C TYR A 44 41.81 32.43 10.43
N GLN A 45 41.07 33.08 9.53
CA GLN A 45 41.61 33.92 8.50
C GLN A 45 42.28 35.14 9.09
N LYS A 46 41.62 35.84 10.01
CA LYS A 46 42.20 37.00 10.72
C LYS A 46 43.39 36.61 11.61
N SER A 47 43.34 35.42 12.22
CA SER A 47 44.47 34.87 12.95
C SER A 47 45.68 34.69 12.06
N LEU A 48 45.53 34.07 10.87
CA LEU A 48 46.59 33.93 9.88
C LEU A 48 47.13 35.26 9.42
N GLU A 49 46.28 36.24 9.15
CA GLU A 49 46.70 37.60 8.75
C GLU A 49 47.57 38.27 9.81
N CYS A 50 47.22 38.14 11.09
CA CYS A 50 48.02 38.65 12.18
C CYS A 50 49.41 38.00 12.24
N PHE A 51 49.48 36.67 12.20
CA PHE A 51 50.75 35.94 12.24
C PHE A 51 51.61 36.20 11.00
N GLN A 52 51.04 36.21 9.79
CA GLN A 52 51.73 36.53 8.55
C GLN A 52 52.30 37.97 8.55
N LYS A 53 51.50 38.94 9.04
CA LYS A 53 51.93 40.32 9.18
C LYS A 53 53.06 40.44 10.18
N LEU A 54 52.99 39.71 11.32
CA LEU A 54 54.10 39.69 12.30
C LEU A 54 55.40 39.19 11.65
N ILE A 55 55.37 38.08 10.95
CA ILE A 55 56.55 37.51 10.30
C ILE A 55 57.14 38.44 9.23
N LYS A 56 56.27 39.12 8.52
CA LYS A 56 56.66 40.07 7.44
C LYS A 56 57.25 41.37 7.99
N ASP A 57 56.55 42.01 8.92
CA ASP A 57 56.84 43.35 9.40
C ASP A 57 57.87 43.35 10.53
N TYR A 58 57.99 42.21 11.25
CA TYR A 58 58.90 42.08 12.42
C TYR A 58 59.78 40.80 12.30
N PRO A 59 60.68 40.70 11.31
CA PRO A 59 61.47 39.51 11.02
C PRO A 59 62.39 39.10 12.20
N GLY A 60 62.75 40.00 13.10
CA GLY A 60 63.58 39.77 14.29
C GLY A 60 62.78 39.53 15.59
N SER A 61 61.47 39.41 15.49
CA SER A 61 60.63 39.18 16.66
C SER A 61 60.86 37.83 17.31
N GLU A 62 60.82 37.78 18.63
CA GLU A 62 60.86 36.51 19.41
C GLU A 62 59.64 35.62 19.15
N TYR A 63 58.51 36.20 18.72
CA TYR A 63 57.26 35.51 18.38
C TYR A 63 57.22 34.91 16.98
N ARG A 64 58.28 35.11 16.17
CA ARG A 64 58.32 34.68 14.76
C ARG A 64 58.12 33.17 14.63
N LYS A 65 58.92 32.36 15.36
CA LYS A 65 58.84 30.86 15.27
C LYS A 65 57.50 30.32 15.73
N ASP A 66 56.96 30.91 16.77
CA ASP A 66 55.63 30.50 17.30
C ASP A 66 54.55 30.88 16.25
N SER A 67 54.63 32.03 15.63
CA SER A 67 53.74 32.45 14.55
C SER A 67 53.79 31.53 13.32
N GLU A 68 54.99 31.09 12.92
CA GLU A 68 55.16 30.09 11.85
C GLU A 68 54.47 28.75 12.19
N MET A 69 54.62 28.31 13.46
CA MET A 69 53.97 27.08 13.93
C MET A 69 52.46 27.25 14.00
N MET A 70 51.93 28.39 14.43
CA MET A 70 50.49 28.67 14.49
C MET A 70 49.88 28.69 13.08
N ILE A 71 50.55 29.31 12.12
CA ILE A 71 50.14 29.28 10.68
C ILE A 71 50.04 27.84 10.18
N PHE A 72 51.06 27.01 10.46
CA PHE A 72 51.05 25.61 10.07
C PHE A 72 49.86 24.85 10.69
N ASN A 73 49.61 25.04 11.99
CA ASN A 73 48.51 24.38 12.69
C ASN A 73 47.14 24.82 12.15
N ILE A 74 46.92 26.12 11.95
CA ILE A 74 45.66 26.66 11.41
C ILE A 74 45.40 26.11 10.01
N ASN A 75 46.42 26.08 9.14
CA ASN A 75 46.28 25.55 7.79
C ASN A 75 45.91 24.05 7.82
N ASN A 76 46.53 23.25 8.71
CA ASN A 76 46.20 21.82 8.88
C ASN A 76 44.77 21.62 9.39
N VAL A 77 44.32 22.42 10.35
CA VAL A 77 42.93 22.37 10.83
C VAL A 77 41.95 22.69 9.71
N THR A 78 42.19 23.76 8.97
CA THR A 78 41.37 24.21 7.82
C THR A 78 41.26 23.14 6.73
N ILE A 79 42.38 22.48 6.40
CA ILE A 79 42.38 21.38 5.43
C ILE A 79 41.54 20.19 5.94
N LYS A 80 41.74 19.80 7.20
CA LYS A 80 40.95 18.70 7.82
C LYS A 80 39.46 19.00 7.81
N ASP A 81 39.06 20.20 8.23
CA ASP A 81 37.65 20.60 8.26
C ASP A 81 37.01 20.55 6.85
N LYS A 82 37.73 21.05 5.82
CA LYS A 82 37.26 20.94 4.43
C LYS A 82 37.12 19.49 3.97
N THR A 83 38.07 18.63 4.34
CA THR A 83 38.06 17.21 3.98
C THR A 83 36.85 16.51 4.66
N ILE A 84 36.65 16.78 5.96
CA ILE A 84 35.50 16.23 6.71
C ILE A 84 34.17 16.67 6.06
N ALA A 85 34.02 17.95 5.76
CA ALA A 85 32.82 18.47 5.10
C ALA A 85 32.54 17.78 3.76
N THR A 86 33.59 17.60 2.96
CA THR A 86 33.48 16.91 1.65
C THR A 86 33.07 15.45 1.83
N GLN A 87 33.69 14.73 2.78
CA GLN A 87 33.36 13.34 3.07
C GLN A 87 31.93 13.19 3.59
N GLN A 88 31.48 14.09 4.47
CA GLN A 88 30.09 14.10 4.96
C GLN A 88 29.10 14.25 3.81
N THR A 89 29.33 15.17 2.88
CA THR A 89 28.48 15.34 1.71
C THR A 89 28.45 14.08 0.83
N GLN A 90 29.61 13.45 0.62
CA GLN A 90 29.68 12.20 -0.16
C GLN A 90 28.92 11.05 0.52
N ILE A 91 29.06 10.91 1.84
CA ILE A 91 28.34 9.89 2.62
C ILE A 91 26.84 10.09 2.51
N GLU A 92 26.35 11.33 2.63
CA GLU A 92 24.93 11.63 2.54
C GLU A 92 24.38 11.33 1.13
N THR A 93 25.10 11.70 0.08
CA THR A 93 24.73 11.39 -1.30
C THR A 93 24.65 9.87 -1.54
N LEU A 94 25.64 9.11 -1.07
CA LEU A 94 25.65 7.65 -1.21
C LEU A 94 24.50 6.99 -0.44
N ARG A 95 24.22 7.45 0.78
CA ARG A 95 23.10 6.95 1.58
C ARG A 95 21.78 7.20 0.87
N GLN A 96 21.57 8.40 0.35
CA GLN A 96 20.32 8.75 -0.35
C GLN A 96 20.12 7.87 -1.58
N THR A 97 21.16 7.70 -2.40
CA THR A 97 21.10 6.81 -3.58
C THR A 97 20.78 5.37 -3.21
N GLN A 98 21.38 4.87 -2.13
CA GLN A 98 21.15 3.51 -1.66
C GLN A 98 19.71 3.32 -1.14
N ILE A 99 19.16 4.31 -0.42
CA ILE A 99 17.79 4.31 0.06
C ILE A 99 16.80 4.26 -1.13
N GLU A 100 17.00 5.10 -2.13
CA GLU A 100 16.15 5.13 -3.34
C GLU A 100 16.18 3.79 -4.09
N THR A 101 17.36 3.20 -4.26
CA THR A 101 17.51 1.88 -4.89
C THR A 101 16.77 0.79 -4.12
N LEU A 102 16.96 0.74 -2.80
CA LEU A 102 16.28 -0.24 -1.95
C LEU A 102 14.76 -0.06 -1.94
N GLN A 103 14.27 1.16 -1.96
CA GLN A 103 12.84 1.44 -2.05
C GLN A 103 12.24 0.92 -3.36
N GLN A 104 12.94 1.08 -4.48
CA GLN A 104 12.51 0.54 -5.77
C GLN A 104 12.49 -0.99 -5.77
N GLU A 105 13.52 -1.62 -5.20
CA GLU A 105 13.57 -3.08 -5.08
C GLU A 105 12.44 -3.63 -4.20
N VAL A 106 12.18 -2.99 -3.06
CA VAL A 106 11.08 -3.39 -2.15
C VAL A 106 9.74 -3.29 -2.86
N LYS A 107 9.50 -2.20 -3.63
CA LYS A 107 8.27 -2.04 -4.41
C LYS A 107 8.13 -3.14 -5.46
N SER A 108 9.17 -3.39 -6.24
CA SER A 108 9.16 -4.42 -7.28
C SER A 108 8.89 -5.81 -6.72
N LYS A 109 9.55 -6.17 -5.61
CA LYS A 109 9.30 -7.46 -4.93
C LYS A 109 7.91 -7.54 -4.32
N GLY A 110 7.36 -6.43 -3.83
CA GLY A 110 5.98 -6.36 -3.36
C GLY A 110 4.99 -6.72 -4.47
N ASP A 111 5.14 -6.16 -5.66
CA ASP A 111 4.28 -6.44 -6.81
C ASP A 111 4.41 -7.91 -7.27
N GLU A 112 5.62 -8.47 -7.24
CA GLU A 112 5.86 -9.88 -7.54
C GLU A 112 5.17 -10.81 -6.54
N ILE A 113 5.25 -10.51 -5.25
CA ILE A 113 4.58 -11.26 -4.18
C ILE A 113 3.06 -11.29 -4.41
N ILE A 114 2.44 -10.15 -4.70
CA ILE A 114 1.00 -10.07 -4.98
C ILE A 114 0.63 -10.95 -6.19
N THR A 115 1.45 -10.93 -7.24
CA THR A 115 1.22 -11.73 -8.44
C THR A 115 1.33 -13.22 -8.14
N LEU A 116 2.33 -13.64 -7.36
CA LEU A 116 2.51 -15.03 -6.96
C LEU A 116 1.39 -15.51 -6.03
N GLN A 117 0.92 -14.69 -5.11
CA GLN A 117 -0.22 -15.02 -4.25
C GLN A 117 -1.47 -15.30 -5.06
N LYS A 118 -1.81 -14.45 -6.02
CA LYS A 118 -2.95 -14.70 -6.94
C LYS A 118 -2.80 -15.99 -7.73
N LYS A 119 -1.57 -16.31 -8.16
CA LYS A 119 -1.31 -17.55 -8.90
C LYS A 119 -1.44 -18.79 -8.01
N ILE A 120 -1.00 -18.72 -6.75
CA ILE A 120 -1.18 -19.79 -5.76
C ILE A 120 -2.67 -20.04 -5.55
N GLU A 121 -3.45 -19.01 -5.26
CA GLU A 121 -4.90 -19.13 -5.06
C GLU A 121 -5.60 -19.78 -6.26
N MET A 122 -5.23 -19.36 -7.47
CA MET A 122 -5.76 -19.96 -8.70
C MET A 122 -5.38 -21.45 -8.85
N LEU A 123 -4.17 -21.83 -8.46
CA LEU A 123 -3.72 -23.23 -8.53
C LEU A 123 -4.40 -24.08 -7.45
N GLU A 124 -4.58 -23.57 -6.25
CA GLU A 124 -5.31 -24.25 -5.18
C GLU A 124 -6.77 -24.53 -5.58
N GLN A 125 -7.45 -23.57 -6.19
CA GLN A 125 -8.79 -23.76 -6.74
C GLN A 125 -8.83 -24.84 -7.83
N LYS A 126 -7.82 -24.87 -8.73
CA LYS A 126 -7.71 -25.91 -9.76
C LYS A 126 -7.47 -27.30 -9.16
N VAL A 127 -6.57 -27.40 -8.19
CA VAL A 127 -6.28 -28.67 -7.49
C VAL A 127 -7.53 -29.16 -6.77
N PHE A 128 -8.24 -28.29 -6.07
CA PHE A 128 -9.48 -28.61 -5.38
C PHE A 128 -10.56 -29.12 -6.38
N ALA A 129 -10.73 -28.43 -7.50
CA ALA A 129 -11.67 -28.85 -8.55
C ALA A 129 -11.29 -30.21 -9.17
N ILE A 130 -10.01 -30.50 -9.35
CA ILE A 130 -9.52 -31.78 -9.88
C ILE A 130 -9.75 -32.92 -8.87
N GLN A 131 -9.46 -32.68 -7.59
CA GLN A 131 -9.56 -33.71 -6.57
C GLN A 131 -11.01 -34.09 -6.23
N LYS A 132 -11.91 -33.12 -6.15
CA LYS A 132 -13.32 -33.35 -5.78
C LYS A 132 -14.26 -33.49 -6.97
N GLY A 133 -13.79 -33.11 -8.16
CA GLY A 133 -14.60 -33.06 -9.38
C GLY A 133 -15.58 -31.89 -9.39
N PRO A 134 -16.31 -31.68 -10.51
CA PRO A 134 -17.33 -30.64 -10.58
C PRO A 134 -18.50 -30.95 -9.64
N ALA A 135 -19.24 -29.94 -9.26
CA ALA A 135 -20.47 -30.10 -8.51
C ALA A 135 -21.50 -30.87 -9.34
N ASP A 136 -22.05 -31.90 -8.76
CA ASP A 136 -23.19 -32.65 -9.32
C ASP A 136 -24.53 -32.11 -8.78
N LYS A 137 -24.50 -31.32 -7.69
CA LYS A 137 -25.67 -30.75 -7.07
C LYS A 137 -25.40 -29.36 -6.47
N ILE A 138 -26.35 -28.47 -6.65
CA ILE A 138 -26.52 -27.22 -5.91
C ILE A 138 -27.68 -27.35 -4.97
N LEU A 139 -27.47 -27.16 -3.67
CA LEU A 139 -28.54 -27.12 -2.67
C LEU A 139 -28.76 -25.65 -2.27
N ILE A 140 -29.99 -25.18 -2.42
CA ILE A 140 -30.44 -23.85 -1.98
C ILE A 140 -31.41 -23.99 -0.85
N GLU A 141 -31.07 -23.46 0.31
CA GLU A 141 -31.88 -23.42 1.51
C GLU A 141 -32.38 -21.99 1.71
N LYS A 142 -33.64 -21.75 1.36
CA LYS A 142 -34.23 -20.42 1.33
C LYS A 142 -34.27 -19.77 2.71
N LYS A 143 -34.66 -20.53 3.74
CA LYS A 143 -34.69 -20.04 5.11
C LYS A 143 -33.32 -19.59 5.61
N GLU A 144 -32.30 -20.34 5.26
CA GLU A 144 -30.92 -20.09 5.70
C GLU A 144 -30.19 -19.07 4.82
N ARG A 145 -30.80 -18.64 3.72
CA ARG A 145 -30.14 -17.78 2.69
C ARG A 145 -28.80 -18.35 2.29
N ARG A 146 -28.79 -19.64 1.95
CA ARG A 146 -27.55 -20.39 1.70
C ARG A 146 -27.65 -21.19 0.39
N LEU A 147 -26.59 -21.12 -0.40
CA LEU A 147 -26.34 -21.96 -1.57
C LEU A 147 -25.11 -22.82 -1.27
N THR A 148 -25.23 -24.14 -1.43
CA THR A 148 -24.15 -25.10 -1.19
C THR A 148 -23.88 -25.90 -2.46
N LEU A 149 -22.63 -25.89 -2.92
CA LEU A 149 -22.14 -26.77 -3.99
C LEU A 149 -21.76 -28.12 -3.39
N ILE A 150 -22.22 -29.20 -3.99
CA ILE A 150 -21.99 -30.57 -3.53
C ILE A 150 -21.43 -31.37 -4.72
N SER A 151 -20.41 -32.20 -4.47
CA SER A 151 -19.87 -33.18 -5.40
C SER A 151 -19.76 -34.54 -4.71
N ARG A 152 -20.37 -35.57 -5.27
CA ARG A 152 -20.34 -36.94 -4.75
C ARG A 152 -20.77 -37.06 -3.29
N GLY A 153 -21.70 -36.21 -2.87
CA GLY A 153 -22.20 -36.14 -1.51
C GLY A 153 -21.37 -35.30 -0.52
N GLU A 154 -20.22 -34.77 -0.93
CA GLU A 154 -19.39 -33.89 -0.11
C GLU A 154 -19.60 -32.41 -0.46
N VAL A 155 -19.60 -31.56 0.56
CA VAL A 155 -19.70 -30.11 0.38
C VAL A 155 -18.39 -29.60 -0.24
N LEU A 156 -18.51 -28.93 -1.37
CA LEU A 156 -17.40 -28.22 -2.01
C LEU A 156 -17.26 -26.81 -1.46
N LYS A 157 -18.37 -26.06 -1.45
CA LYS A 157 -18.39 -24.67 -1.02
C LYS A 157 -19.80 -24.22 -0.68
N THR A 158 -19.89 -23.17 0.14
CA THR A 158 -21.15 -22.58 0.60
C THR A 158 -21.10 -21.07 0.46
N TYR A 159 -22.19 -20.47 -0.02
CA TYR A 159 -22.34 -19.04 -0.26
C TYR A 159 -23.58 -18.50 0.43
N LYS A 160 -23.53 -17.24 0.86
CA LYS A 160 -24.71 -16.47 1.26
C LYS A 160 -25.41 -15.96 0.01
N ILE A 161 -26.73 -15.92 0.03
CA ILE A 161 -27.53 -15.54 -1.13
C ILE A 161 -28.63 -14.53 -0.77
N ALA A 162 -29.02 -13.73 -1.76
CA ALA A 162 -30.30 -13.02 -1.73
C ALA A 162 -31.32 -13.70 -2.65
N LEU A 163 -32.58 -13.65 -2.27
CA LEU A 163 -33.68 -14.31 -2.97
C LEU A 163 -34.68 -13.30 -3.56
N GLY A 164 -35.80 -13.79 -4.07
CA GLY A 164 -36.93 -12.96 -4.45
C GLY A 164 -37.49 -12.17 -3.27
N GLY A 165 -37.95 -10.94 -3.48
CA GLY A 165 -38.43 -10.03 -2.45
C GLY A 165 -39.64 -10.55 -1.63
N ASN A 166 -40.23 -11.68 -2.00
CA ASN A 166 -41.23 -12.40 -1.25
C ASN A 166 -40.83 -13.88 -1.10
N PRO A 167 -39.82 -14.21 -0.22
CA PRO A 167 -39.19 -15.51 -0.21
C PRO A 167 -40.02 -16.66 0.36
N ASN A 168 -41.12 -16.38 1.06
CA ASN A 168 -41.88 -17.37 1.76
C ASN A 168 -42.77 -18.23 0.82
N GLY A 169 -42.58 -19.55 0.91
CA GLY A 169 -43.30 -20.53 0.12
C GLY A 169 -42.88 -20.63 -1.34
N PRO A 170 -43.39 -21.57 -2.09
CA PRO A 170 -43.02 -21.82 -3.47
C PRO A 170 -43.54 -20.73 -4.40
N LYS A 171 -42.86 -20.56 -5.55
CA LYS A 171 -43.31 -19.70 -6.65
C LYS A 171 -44.57 -20.33 -7.28
N GLU A 172 -45.60 -19.51 -7.47
CA GLU A 172 -46.91 -19.97 -7.99
C GLU A 172 -47.28 -19.30 -9.31
N ARG A 173 -46.87 -18.04 -9.51
CA ARG A 173 -47.24 -17.23 -10.69
C ARG A 173 -46.18 -16.23 -11.05
N GLN A 174 -46.26 -15.78 -12.28
CA GLN A 174 -45.39 -14.67 -12.76
C GLN A 174 -45.64 -13.40 -11.91
N GLY A 175 -44.57 -12.74 -11.51
CA GLY A 175 -44.62 -11.46 -10.76
C GLY A 175 -44.89 -11.59 -9.26
N ASP A 176 -44.91 -12.80 -8.69
CA ASP A 176 -45.10 -13.00 -7.23
C ASP A 176 -43.83 -12.71 -6.43
N ASN A 177 -42.72 -12.45 -7.08
CA ASN A 177 -41.38 -12.21 -6.51
C ASN A 177 -40.91 -13.34 -5.57
N LYS A 178 -41.39 -14.58 -5.82
CA LYS A 178 -40.97 -15.75 -5.07
C LYS A 178 -39.89 -16.53 -5.80
N THR A 179 -38.94 -17.07 -5.06
CA THR A 179 -37.99 -18.06 -5.55
C THR A 179 -38.67 -19.44 -5.51
N PRO A 180 -38.62 -20.25 -6.61
CA PRO A 180 -39.30 -21.53 -6.66
C PRO A 180 -38.72 -22.52 -5.66
N GLU A 181 -39.52 -23.55 -5.31
CA GLU A 181 -39.09 -24.70 -4.53
C GLU A 181 -39.26 -25.96 -5.35
N GLY A 182 -38.23 -26.83 -5.36
CA GLY A 182 -38.24 -28.05 -6.16
C GLY A 182 -36.86 -28.41 -6.67
N THR A 183 -36.88 -29.32 -7.64
CA THR A 183 -35.65 -29.81 -8.27
C THR A 183 -35.60 -29.39 -9.75
N TYR A 184 -34.52 -28.75 -10.12
CA TYR A 184 -34.23 -28.17 -11.44
C TYR A 184 -32.84 -28.61 -11.88
N VAL A 185 -32.39 -28.15 -13.05
CA VAL A 185 -31.01 -28.29 -13.52
C VAL A 185 -30.53 -26.98 -14.10
N ILE A 186 -29.24 -26.75 -14.08
CA ILE A 186 -28.62 -25.67 -14.90
C ILE A 186 -28.74 -26.07 -16.35
N ASP A 187 -29.50 -25.34 -17.15
CA ASP A 187 -29.71 -25.64 -18.58
C ASP A 187 -29.02 -24.67 -19.51
N SER A 188 -28.76 -23.44 -19.11
CA SER A 188 -28.02 -22.47 -19.92
C SER A 188 -27.25 -21.44 -19.10
N ARG A 189 -26.34 -20.72 -19.81
CA ARG A 189 -25.44 -19.72 -19.22
C ARG A 189 -25.46 -18.47 -20.08
N ASN A 190 -25.43 -17.31 -19.42
CA ASN A 190 -25.31 -16.03 -20.09
C ASN A 190 -24.15 -15.23 -19.47
N LYS A 191 -23.05 -15.10 -20.26
CA LYS A 191 -21.87 -14.31 -19.86
C LYS A 191 -22.04 -12.81 -20.09
N ASP A 192 -23.00 -12.42 -20.91
CA ASP A 192 -23.34 -11.02 -21.20
C ASP A 192 -24.60 -10.59 -20.41
N SER A 193 -24.76 -11.13 -19.19
CA SER A 193 -25.87 -10.81 -18.32
C SER A 193 -25.81 -9.37 -17.84
N ARG A 194 -26.98 -8.74 -17.61
CA ARG A 194 -27.09 -7.45 -16.90
C ARG A 194 -26.70 -7.55 -15.43
N TYR A 195 -26.51 -8.78 -14.94
CA TYR A 195 -26.11 -9.14 -13.58
C TYR A 195 -24.79 -9.89 -13.61
N HIS A 196 -23.78 -9.31 -14.27
CA HIS A 196 -22.44 -9.84 -14.44
C HIS A 196 -22.42 -11.16 -15.23
N LEU A 197 -22.84 -12.24 -14.63
CA LEU A 197 -22.97 -13.58 -15.20
C LEU A 197 -24.23 -14.24 -14.64
N SER A 198 -24.92 -15.08 -15.41
CA SER A 198 -26.08 -15.79 -14.94
C SER A 198 -26.14 -17.24 -15.44
N LEU A 199 -26.61 -18.14 -14.56
CA LEU A 199 -26.90 -19.54 -14.80
C LEU A 199 -28.41 -19.72 -14.73
N HIS A 200 -29.03 -20.07 -15.85
CA HIS A 200 -30.45 -20.33 -15.91
C HIS A 200 -30.77 -21.71 -15.34
N ILE A 201 -31.84 -21.84 -14.57
CA ILE A 201 -32.35 -23.11 -14.08
C ILE A 201 -33.64 -23.50 -14.82
N SER A 202 -33.89 -24.79 -14.98
CA SER A 202 -35.01 -25.34 -15.74
C SER A 202 -36.39 -25.15 -15.12
N TYR A 203 -36.62 -23.96 -14.51
CA TYR A 203 -37.94 -23.54 -14.05
C TYR A 203 -38.74 -22.91 -15.19
N PRO A 204 -40.05 -23.19 -15.36
CA PRO A 204 -40.89 -24.10 -14.58
C PRO A 204 -40.79 -25.57 -15.04
N ASN A 205 -40.72 -26.50 -14.07
CA ASN A 205 -40.82 -27.94 -14.37
C ASN A 205 -42.29 -28.36 -14.54
N GLU A 206 -42.54 -29.63 -14.81
CA GLU A 206 -43.92 -30.15 -15.06
C GLU A 206 -44.84 -29.96 -13.86
N LYS A 207 -44.32 -30.03 -12.62
CA LYS A 207 -45.13 -29.81 -11.39
C LYS A 207 -45.54 -28.34 -11.28
N ASP A 208 -44.63 -27.44 -11.60
CA ASP A 208 -44.89 -25.99 -11.57
C ASP A 208 -45.91 -25.58 -12.63
N LYS A 209 -45.78 -26.11 -13.85
CA LYS A 209 -46.72 -25.88 -14.95
C LYS A 209 -48.14 -26.41 -14.60
N LYS A 210 -48.23 -27.63 -14.01
CA LYS A 210 -49.49 -28.22 -13.57
C LYS A 210 -50.16 -27.35 -12.52
N ARG A 211 -49.43 -26.93 -11.47
CA ARG A 211 -49.93 -26.06 -10.42
C ARG A 211 -50.43 -24.73 -10.97
N ALA A 212 -49.65 -24.06 -11.84
CA ALA A 212 -50.05 -22.80 -12.45
C ALA A 212 -51.30 -22.95 -13.31
N LYS A 213 -51.47 -24.07 -14.04
CA LYS A 213 -52.67 -24.38 -14.80
C LYS A 213 -53.90 -24.56 -13.91
N GLU A 214 -53.76 -25.27 -12.75
CA GLU A 214 -54.82 -25.45 -11.78
C GLU A 214 -55.28 -24.11 -11.16
N LEU A 215 -54.31 -23.16 -11.00
CA LEU A 215 -54.60 -21.82 -10.51
C LEU A 215 -55.06 -20.83 -11.60
N GLY A 216 -55.07 -21.23 -12.86
CA GLY A 216 -55.44 -20.37 -13.98
C GLY A 216 -54.48 -19.22 -14.25
N VAL A 217 -53.17 -19.37 -13.93
CA VAL A 217 -52.16 -18.34 -14.02
C VAL A 217 -50.96 -18.79 -14.84
N SER A 218 -50.14 -17.83 -15.29
CA SER A 218 -48.82 -18.11 -15.88
C SER A 218 -47.78 -18.40 -14.76
N PRO A 219 -46.99 -19.48 -14.85
CA PRO A 219 -45.95 -19.75 -13.85
C PRO A 219 -44.80 -18.73 -13.94
N GLY A 220 -44.65 -18.05 -15.08
CA GLY A 220 -43.46 -17.27 -15.41
C GLY A 220 -42.28 -18.14 -15.87
N GLY A 221 -41.08 -17.63 -15.78
CA GLY A 221 -39.84 -18.27 -16.19
C GLY A 221 -38.65 -17.43 -15.80
N ASP A 222 -37.51 -17.65 -16.47
CA ASP A 222 -36.27 -16.86 -16.32
C ASP A 222 -35.77 -16.77 -14.87
N ILE A 223 -35.79 -17.88 -14.18
CA ILE A 223 -35.16 -18.00 -12.85
C ILE A 223 -33.69 -18.35 -13.05
N MET A 224 -32.83 -17.54 -12.44
CA MET A 224 -31.37 -17.63 -12.60
C MET A 224 -30.66 -17.57 -11.26
N ILE A 225 -29.47 -18.17 -11.20
CA ILE A 225 -28.43 -17.84 -10.23
C ILE A 225 -27.53 -16.81 -10.90
N HIS A 226 -27.30 -15.64 -10.29
CA HIS A 226 -26.60 -14.54 -10.97
C HIS A 226 -25.83 -13.67 -10.00
N GLY A 227 -24.88 -12.89 -10.52
CA GLY A 227 -24.11 -11.89 -9.78
C GLY A 227 -24.92 -10.62 -9.46
N ILE A 228 -24.23 -9.58 -9.08
CA ILE A 228 -24.80 -8.27 -8.78
C ILE A 228 -25.12 -7.54 -10.10
N LYS A 229 -26.06 -6.62 -10.07
CA LYS A 229 -26.38 -5.80 -11.23
C LYS A 229 -25.17 -4.98 -11.69
N ASN A 230 -24.88 -4.95 -12.99
CA ASN A 230 -23.76 -4.20 -13.55
C ASN A 230 -23.78 -2.72 -13.10
N GLY A 231 -22.63 -2.25 -12.64
CA GLY A 231 -22.45 -0.91 -12.04
C GLY A 231 -22.69 -0.85 -10.53
N PHE A 232 -23.10 -1.97 -9.89
CA PHE A 232 -23.35 -2.06 -8.45
C PHE A 232 -22.47 -3.08 -7.74
N SER A 233 -21.44 -3.62 -8.39
CA SER A 233 -20.53 -4.65 -7.83
C SER A 233 -19.86 -4.22 -6.52
N TRP A 234 -19.71 -2.91 -6.30
CA TRP A 234 -19.17 -2.33 -5.07
C TRP A 234 -19.97 -2.64 -3.80
N VAL A 235 -21.23 -3.08 -3.94
CA VAL A 235 -22.08 -3.47 -2.81
C VAL A 235 -21.54 -4.74 -2.12
N GLY A 236 -20.85 -5.63 -2.90
CA GLY A 236 -20.27 -6.85 -2.37
C GLY A 236 -21.25 -7.68 -1.53
N ASP A 237 -20.78 -8.24 -0.41
CA ASP A 237 -21.57 -9.12 0.48
C ASP A 237 -22.83 -8.46 1.07
N SER A 238 -22.87 -7.13 1.15
CA SER A 238 -24.03 -6.42 1.69
C SER A 238 -25.31 -6.63 0.85
N HIS A 239 -25.18 -7.09 -0.40
CA HIS A 239 -26.35 -7.43 -1.23
C HIS A 239 -27.23 -8.53 -0.59
N THR A 240 -26.66 -9.36 0.31
CA THR A 240 -27.38 -10.45 1.00
C THR A 240 -28.19 -10.02 2.21
N GLU A 241 -28.08 -8.75 2.63
CA GLU A 241 -28.85 -8.22 3.77
C GLU A 241 -30.35 -8.09 3.47
N VAL A 242 -30.70 -8.03 2.17
CA VAL A 242 -32.08 -7.85 1.71
C VAL A 242 -32.38 -8.78 0.54
N ASP A 243 -33.57 -9.41 0.52
CA ASP A 243 -34.07 -10.14 -0.64
C ASP A 243 -34.61 -9.14 -1.68
N TRP A 244 -33.93 -8.97 -2.79
CA TRP A 244 -34.18 -7.88 -3.74
C TRP A 244 -34.52 -8.33 -5.16
N THR A 245 -34.43 -9.63 -5.45
CA THR A 245 -34.68 -10.13 -6.80
C THR A 245 -36.17 -10.31 -7.10
N LYS A 246 -36.50 -10.61 -8.34
CA LYS A 246 -37.86 -10.96 -8.76
C LYS A 246 -38.15 -12.47 -8.72
N GLY A 247 -37.34 -13.22 -7.97
CA GLY A 247 -37.43 -14.68 -7.84
C GLY A 247 -36.12 -15.42 -8.17
N CYS A 248 -35.11 -14.74 -8.68
CA CYS A 248 -33.78 -15.27 -8.91
C CYS A 248 -33.00 -15.44 -7.60
N ILE A 249 -31.87 -16.10 -7.70
CA ILE A 249 -30.92 -16.30 -6.61
C ILE A 249 -29.69 -15.45 -6.91
N ALA A 250 -29.35 -14.50 -6.04
CA ALA A 250 -28.22 -13.60 -6.23
C ALA A 250 -27.08 -13.96 -5.28
N VAL A 251 -25.86 -13.89 -5.82
CA VAL A 251 -24.56 -14.01 -5.15
C VAL A 251 -23.68 -12.82 -5.54
N THR A 252 -22.45 -12.71 -5.04
CA THR A 252 -21.49 -11.70 -5.53
C THR A 252 -20.98 -12.03 -6.96
N ASP A 253 -20.31 -11.08 -7.59
CA ASP A 253 -19.77 -11.27 -8.93
C ASP A 253 -18.67 -12.33 -8.94
N GLU A 254 -17.81 -12.34 -7.94
CA GLU A 254 -16.76 -13.33 -7.76
C GLU A 254 -17.34 -14.73 -7.48
N GLU A 255 -18.40 -14.81 -6.67
CA GLU A 255 -19.04 -16.07 -6.33
C GLU A 255 -19.75 -16.71 -7.54
N ILE A 256 -20.43 -15.92 -8.37
CA ILE A 256 -21.05 -16.48 -9.57
C ILE A 256 -20.03 -16.98 -10.59
N GLU A 257 -18.88 -16.33 -10.72
CA GLU A 257 -17.78 -16.83 -11.54
C GLU A 257 -17.23 -18.16 -11.02
N GLU A 258 -17.14 -18.32 -9.71
CA GLU A 258 -16.69 -19.56 -9.11
C GLU A 258 -17.74 -20.68 -9.28
N ILE A 259 -19.00 -20.39 -9.03
CA ILE A 259 -20.12 -21.34 -9.25
C ILE A 259 -20.14 -21.79 -10.72
N GLU A 260 -19.93 -20.87 -11.66
CA GLU A 260 -19.90 -21.18 -13.10
C GLU A 260 -18.81 -22.18 -13.47
N LYS A 261 -17.64 -22.06 -12.86
CA LYS A 261 -16.50 -22.96 -13.09
C LYS A 261 -16.73 -24.35 -12.46
N LEU A 262 -17.39 -24.39 -11.30
CA LEU A 262 -17.56 -25.62 -10.51
C LEU A 262 -18.83 -26.42 -10.87
N ALA A 263 -19.88 -25.78 -11.35
CA ALA A 263 -21.17 -26.40 -11.62
C ALA A 263 -21.49 -26.43 -13.14
N PRO A 264 -21.21 -27.50 -13.87
CA PRO A 264 -21.48 -27.61 -15.33
C PRO A 264 -22.98 -27.62 -15.63
N ASN A 265 -23.34 -27.43 -16.92
CA ASN A 265 -24.74 -27.66 -17.37
C ASN A 265 -25.14 -29.08 -17.04
N GLY A 266 -26.39 -29.25 -16.63
CA GLY A 266 -26.92 -30.52 -16.12
C GLY A 266 -26.77 -30.71 -14.59
N THR A 267 -26.01 -29.84 -13.91
CA THR A 267 -25.93 -29.86 -12.44
C THR A 267 -27.33 -29.71 -11.84
N ILE A 268 -27.68 -30.62 -10.93
CA ILE A 268 -28.98 -30.62 -10.21
C ILE A 268 -29.01 -29.36 -9.31
N VAL A 269 -30.13 -28.63 -9.33
CA VAL A 269 -30.43 -27.52 -8.44
C VAL A 269 -31.66 -27.86 -7.58
N GLU A 270 -31.42 -28.20 -6.34
CA GLU A 270 -32.50 -28.47 -5.36
C GLU A 270 -32.73 -27.23 -4.51
N ILE A 271 -33.96 -26.70 -4.53
CA ILE A 271 -34.36 -25.50 -3.76
C ILE A 271 -35.37 -25.94 -2.69
N ARG A 272 -34.98 -25.75 -1.44
CA ARG A 272 -35.78 -26.10 -0.23
C ARG A 272 -36.30 -24.85 0.48
N PRO A 273 -37.39 -24.98 1.24
CA PRO A 273 -37.89 -23.91 2.10
C PRO A 273 -36.88 -23.27 3.00
#